data_2d6d9ec28c8e1c8c056a92c6a8b5a6e6
#
_entry.id   2d6d9ec28c8e1c8c056a92c6a8b5a6e6
#
_cell.length_a   1.000
_cell.length_b   1.000
_cell.length_c   1.000
_cell.angle_alpha   90.00
_cell.angle_beta   90.00
_cell.angle_gamma   90.00
#
_symmetry.space_group_name_H-M   'P 1'
#
loop_
_entity.id
_entity.type
_entity.pdbx_description
1 polymer ?
#
loop_
_entity_poly.entity_id
_entity_poly.type
_entity_poly.pdbx_seq_one_letter_code
_entity_poly.pdbx_strand_id
1 'polypeptide(L)'
;MKIHEYQAKQIMKMYGISVPNGSPAFSPEEAARIAKDFDAPIAVVKAQIHAGGRGKAGGVKLAHNIDEVKYYASQILGKVLVTHQTGPEGKMVNRLLIE
;
A
#
# COMPACT_ATOMS: atom_id res chain seq x y z
N MET A 1 -9.61 -1.14 18.21
CA MET A 1 -9.45 -2.08 17.09
C MET A 1 -8.49 -1.48 16.07
N LYS A 2 -7.52 -2.28 15.63
CA LYS A 2 -6.54 -1.83 14.64
C LYS A 2 -6.94 -2.36 13.27
N ILE A 3 -7.10 -1.45 12.29
CA ILE A 3 -7.39 -1.82 10.91
C ILE A 3 -6.39 -1.13 9.99
N HIS A 4 -6.18 -1.74 8.83
CA HIS A 4 -5.34 -1.13 7.79
C HIS A 4 -6.11 -0.07 7.01
N GLU A 5 -5.37 0.80 6.34
CA GLU A 5 -5.93 1.87 5.51
C GLU A 5 -6.94 1.35 4.50
N TYR A 6 -6.62 0.26 3.79
CA TYR A 6 -7.52 -0.28 2.77
C TYR A 6 -8.83 -0.79 3.39
N GLN A 7 -8.76 -1.34 4.62
CA GLN A 7 -9.96 -1.81 5.31
C GLN A 7 -10.85 -0.65 5.73
N ALA A 8 -10.25 0.43 6.22
CA ALA A 8 -10.99 1.65 6.58
C ALA A 8 -11.68 2.24 5.35
N LYS A 9 -11.00 2.27 4.21
CA LYS A 9 -11.57 2.79 2.96
C LYS A 9 -12.71 1.91 2.45
N GLN A 10 -12.62 0.59 2.61
CA GLN A 10 -13.72 -0.31 2.26
C GLN A 10 -14.95 -0.04 3.10
N ILE A 11 -14.78 0.18 4.40
CA ILE A 11 -15.88 0.51 5.32
C ILE A 11 -16.52 1.85 4.91
N MET A 12 -15.73 2.87 4.64
CA MET A 12 -16.24 4.18 4.21
C MET A 12 -17.04 4.06 2.92
N LYS A 13 -16.56 3.27 1.98
CA LYS A 13 -17.22 3.05 0.69
C LYS A 13 -18.60 2.37 0.89
N MET A 14 -18.70 1.44 1.83
CA MET A 14 -19.96 0.78 2.17
C MET A 14 -21.01 1.77 2.69
N TYR A 15 -20.58 2.87 3.32
CA TYR A 15 -21.46 3.92 3.82
C TYR A 15 -21.66 5.05 2.80
N GLY A 16 -21.28 4.84 1.54
CA GLY A 16 -21.48 5.81 0.46
C GLY A 16 -20.49 6.96 0.46
N ILE A 17 -19.41 6.88 1.24
CA ILE A 17 -18.38 7.92 1.27
C ILE A 17 -17.43 7.70 0.08
N SER A 18 -17.18 8.78 -0.68
CA SER A 18 -16.25 8.74 -1.80
C SER A 18 -14.82 8.54 -1.30
N VAL A 19 -14.12 7.53 -1.86
CA VAL A 19 -12.73 7.26 -1.56
C VAL A 19 -11.99 6.98 -2.88
N PRO A 20 -10.66 7.19 -2.94
CA PRO A 20 -9.89 6.81 -4.13
C PRO A 20 -10.04 5.32 -4.43
N ASN A 21 -10.03 4.97 -5.72
CA ASN A 21 -10.00 3.56 -6.12
C ASN A 21 -8.69 2.93 -5.64
N GLY A 22 -8.80 1.76 -5.01
CA GLY A 22 -7.64 1.08 -4.51
C GLY A 22 -7.97 -0.36 -4.16
N SER A 23 -6.97 -1.21 -4.16
CA SER A 23 -7.13 -2.62 -3.83
C SER A 23 -5.89 -3.14 -3.11
N PRO A 24 -6.07 -4.06 -2.14
CA PRO A 24 -4.92 -4.67 -1.46
C PRO A 24 -4.22 -5.65 -2.38
N ALA A 25 -2.89 -5.71 -2.26
CA ALA A 25 -2.05 -6.63 -3.00
C ALA A 25 -1.13 -7.38 -2.03
N PHE A 26 -0.98 -8.67 -2.24
CA PHE A 26 -0.19 -9.55 -1.38
C PHE A 26 1.04 -10.10 -2.09
N SER A 27 1.22 -9.75 -3.36
CA SER A 27 2.40 -10.12 -4.15
C SER A 27 2.69 -9.04 -5.18
N PRO A 28 3.94 -8.97 -5.71
CA PRO A 28 4.26 -8.02 -6.78
C PRO A 28 3.43 -8.25 -8.04
N GLU A 29 3.14 -9.50 -8.37
CA GLU A 29 2.33 -9.86 -9.55
C GLU A 29 0.91 -9.37 -9.39
N GLU A 30 0.34 -9.53 -8.20
CA GLU A 30 -1.01 -9.03 -7.90
C GLU A 30 -1.05 -7.51 -7.95
N ALA A 31 -0.04 -6.84 -7.42
CA ALA A 31 0.07 -5.38 -7.46
C ALA A 31 0.08 -4.88 -8.92
N ALA A 32 0.86 -5.53 -9.79
CA ALA A 32 0.93 -5.17 -11.20
C ALA A 32 -0.42 -5.38 -11.90
N ARG A 33 -1.10 -6.47 -11.59
CA ARG A 33 -2.43 -6.77 -12.16
C ARG A 33 -3.45 -5.70 -11.75
N ILE A 34 -3.46 -5.31 -10.48
CA ILE A 34 -4.35 -4.26 -9.97
C ILE A 34 -4.07 -2.93 -10.66
N ALA A 35 -2.80 -2.56 -10.76
CA ALA A 35 -2.41 -1.30 -11.39
C ALA A 35 -2.78 -1.26 -12.88
N LYS A 36 -2.73 -2.41 -13.55
CA LYS A 36 -3.10 -2.52 -14.96
C LYS A 36 -4.57 -2.17 -15.20
N ASP A 37 -5.44 -2.45 -14.21
CA ASP A 37 -6.85 -2.14 -14.30
C ASP A 37 -7.15 -0.67 -14.00
N PHE A 38 -6.17 0.06 -13.49
CA PHE A 38 -6.32 1.49 -13.25
C PHE A 38 -6.09 2.26 -14.56
N ASP A 39 -7.01 3.15 -14.89
CA ASP A 39 -6.87 4.03 -16.05
C ASP A 39 -6.25 5.35 -15.60
N ALA A 40 -5.07 5.28 -14.99
CA ALA A 40 -4.38 6.43 -14.43
C ALA A 40 -2.89 6.37 -14.78
N PRO A 41 -2.26 7.53 -15.04
CA PRO A 41 -0.84 7.57 -15.41
C PRO A 41 0.10 7.27 -14.24
N ILE A 42 -0.37 7.42 -13.00
CA ILE A 42 0.43 7.22 -11.80
C ILE A 42 -0.34 6.35 -10.82
N ALA A 43 0.32 5.35 -10.27
CA ALA A 43 -0.21 4.53 -9.19
C ALA A 43 0.62 4.78 -7.92
N VAL A 44 -0.01 4.65 -6.77
CA VAL A 44 0.68 4.77 -5.48
C VAL A 44 0.75 3.38 -4.87
N VAL A 45 1.94 2.98 -4.49
CA VAL A 45 2.20 1.69 -3.81
C VAL A 45 2.44 2.00 -2.33
N LYS A 46 1.54 1.57 -1.47
CA LYS A 46 1.57 1.89 -0.04
C LYS A 46 1.65 0.65 0.81
N ALA A 47 2.66 0.59 1.69
CA ALA A 47 2.74 -0.46 2.70
C ALA A 47 1.56 -0.36 3.64
N GLN A 48 0.99 -1.50 4.01
CA GLN A 48 -0.09 -1.58 5.00
C GLN A 48 0.45 -2.18 6.29
N ILE A 49 0.70 -1.31 7.27
CA ILE A 49 1.12 -1.70 8.62
C ILE A 49 0.28 -0.90 9.61
N HIS A 50 0.20 -1.40 10.85
CA HIS A 50 -0.56 -0.72 11.92
C HIS A 50 0.31 0.34 12.60
N ALA A 51 0.85 1.28 11.80
CA ALA A 51 1.67 2.38 12.29
C ALA A 51 1.69 3.52 11.28
N GLY A 52 1.93 4.73 11.75
CA GLY A 52 2.15 5.89 10.90
C GLY A 52 3.61 6.05 10.50
N GLY A 53 3.91 7.10 9.73
CA GLY A 53 5.28 7.42 9.32
C GLY A 53 5.80 6.58 8.17
N ARG A 54 4.92 5.89 7.44
CA ARG A 54 5.29 4.99 6.34
C ARG A 54 6.08 5.69 5.23
N GLY A 55 5.72 6.93 4.92
CA GLY A 55 6.39 7.68 3.86
C GLY A 55 7.86 7.91 4.16
N LYS A 56 8.19 8.29 5.40
CA LYS A 56 9.57 8.51 5.84
C LYS A 56 10.36 7.21 5.86
N ALA A 57 9.71 6.09 6.15
CA ALA A 57 10.36 4.79 6.20
C ALA A 57 10.48 4.12 4.82
N GLY A 58 10.01 4.77 3.75
CA GLY A 58 10.05 4.22 2.40
C GLY A 58 8.90 3.28 2.06
N GLY A 59 7.80 3.36 2.80
CA GLY A 59 6.64 2.51 2.58
C GLY A 59 5.60 3.07 1.63
N VAL A 60 5.86 4.22 1.01
CA VAL A 60 4.97 4.87 0.03
C VAL A 60 5.78 5.26 -1.18
N LYS A 61 5.41 4.75 -2.35
CA LYS A 61 6.12 5.02 -3.61
C LYS A 61 5.14 5.37 -4.72
N LEU A 62 5.53 6.35 -5.56
CA LEU A 62 4.79 6.69 -6.77
C LEU A 62 5.36 5.89 -7.93
N ALA A 63 4.50 5.19 -8.65
CA ALA A 63 4.87 4.38 -9.80
C ALA A 63 4.26 4.96 -11.07
N HIS A 64 5.05 5.14 -12.10
CA HIS A 64 4.65 5.78 -13.36
C HIS A 64 4.30 4.77 -14.45
N ASN A 65 4.47 3.48 -14.20
CA ASN A 65 4.13 2.41 -15.12
C ASN A 65 3.99 1.09 -14.34
N ILE A 66 3.53 0.05 -15.05
CA ILE A 66 3.28 -1.27 -14.44
C ILE A 66 4.59 -1.89 -13.92
N ASP A 67 5.68 -1.72 -14.65
CA ASP A 67 6.97 -2.29 -14.25
C ASP A 67 7.46 -1.67 -12.94
N GLU A 68 7.26 -0.35 -12.76
CA GLU A 68 7.60 0.32 -11.52
C GLU A 68 6.72 -0.15 -10.36
N VAL A 69 5.43 -0.39 -10.59
CA VAL A 69 4.53 -0.93 -9.57
C VAL A 69 5.07 -2.26 -9.07
N LYS A 70 5.40 -3.15 -10.00
CA LYS A 70 5.94 -4.48 -9.65
C LYS A 70 7.27 -4.37 -8.92
N TYR A 71 8.15 -3.49 -9.38
CA TYR A 71 9.45 -3.26 -8.76
C TYR A 71 9.30 -2.77 -7.32
N TYR A 72 8.51 -1.71 -7.09
CA TYR A 72 8.32 -1.18 -5.75
C TYR A 72 7.61 -2.19 -4.83
N ALA A 73 6.64 -2.93 -5.35
CA ALA A 73 5.98 -3.97 -4.58
C ALA A 73 6.98 -5.04 -4.13
N SER A 74 7.90 -5.45 -5.00
CA SER A 74 8.91 -6.44 -4.65
C SER A 74 9.93 -5.89 -3.64
N GLN A 75 10.17 -4.58 -3.63
CA GLN A 75 11.09 -3.95 -2.69
C GLN A 75 10.46 -3.78 -1.30
N ILE A 76 9.14 -3.54 -1.24
CA ILE A 76 8.46 -3.19 0.03
C ILE A 76 7.93 -4.44 0.74
N LEU A 77 7.36 -5.39 -0.01
CA LEU A 77 6.80 -6.60 0.59
C LEU A 77 7.91 -7.42 1.25
N GLY A 78 7.65 -7.86 2.48
CA GLY A 78 8.61 -8.62 3.26
C GLY A 78 9.64 -7.77 3.98
N LYS A 79 9.65 -6.46 3.72
CA LYS A 79 10.57 -5.54 4.39
C LYS A 79 10.02 -5.18 5.76
N VAL A 80 10.93 -4.94 6.71
CA VAL A 80 10.58 -4.43 8.04
C VAL A 80 10.71 -2.92 8.00
N LEU A 81 9.61 -2.20 8.23
CA LEU A 81 9.62 -0.74 8.30
C LEU A 81 9.74 -0.31 9.75
N VAL A 82 10.69 0.59 10.02
CA VAL A 82 10.88 1.20 11.33
C VAL A 82 10.40 2.63 11.23
N THR A 83 9.38 2.99 12.03
CA THR A 83 8.87 4.35 12.11
C THR A 83 8.86 4.78 13.57
N HIS A 84 8.57 6.05 13.82
CA HIS A 84 8.47 6.55 15.19
C HIS A 84 7.30 5.91 15.96
N GLN A 85 6.40 5.21 15.29
CA GLN A 85 5.23 4.56 15.90
C GLN A 85 5.37 3.04 16.01
N THR A 86 6.32 2.41 15.30
CA THR A 86 6.50 0.96 15.34
C THR A 86 7.39 0.49 16.49
N GLY A 87 8.22 1.39 17.03
CA GLY A 87 9.32 1.00 17.89
C GLY A 87 10.53 0.56 17.08
N PRO A 88 11.69 0.32 17.75
CA PRO A 88 12.94 0.01 17.05
C PRO A 88 12.94 -1.33 16.31
N GLU A 89 12.09 -2.29 16.72
CA GLU A 89 11.96 -3.59 16.04
C GLU A 89 11.23 -3.50 14.70
N GLY A 90 10.42 -2.45 14.52
CA GLY A 90 9.68 -2.23 13.27
C GLY A 90 8.47 -3.17 13.09
N LYS A 91 7.88 -3.08 11.91
CA LYS A 91 6.76 -3.95 11.48
C LYS A 91 7.04 -4.48 10.08
N MET A 92 6.84 -5.78 9.91
CA MET A 92 6.98 -6.40 8.58
C MET A 92 5.80 -6.03 7.69
N VAL A 93 6.09 -5.74 6.43
CA VAL A 93 5.05 -5.43 5.43
C VAL A 93 4.62 -6.75 4.77
N ASN A 94 3.37 -7.15 5.03
CA ASN A 94 2.80 -8.38 4.48
C ASN A 94 1.82 -8.11 3.35
N ARG A 95 1.40 -6.86 3.19
CA ARG A 95 0.43 -6.46 2.17
C ARG A 95 0.60 -4.99 1.81
N LEU A 96 0.11 -4.65 0.62
CA LEU A 96 0.16 -3.29 0.08
C LEU A 96 -1.25 -2.82 -0.24
N LEU A 97 -1.42 -1.51 -0.39
CA LEU A 97 -2.57 -0.91 -1.03
C LEU A 97 -2.06 -0.26 -2.32
N ILE A 98 -2.67 -0.63 -3.45
CA ILE A 98 -2.40 -0.02 -4.75
C ILE A 98 -3.53 0.95 -5.03
N GLU A 99 -3.17 2.20 -5.22
CA GLU A 99 -4.16 3.28 -5.30
C GLU A 99 -3.93 4.21 -6.48
#